data_c7df4f42746116618c6123a598e4e00f
#
_entry.id   c7df4f42746116618c6123a598e4e00f
#
_cell.length_a   1.000
_cell.length_b   1.000
_cell.length_c   1.000
_cell.angle_alpha   90.00
_cell.angle_beta   90.00
_cell.angle_gamma   90.00
#
_symmetry.space_group_name_H-M   'P 1'
#
loop_
_entity.id
_entity.type
_entity.pdbx_description
1 polymer ?
#
loop_
_entity_poly.entity_id
_entity_poly.type
_entity_poly.pdbx_seq_one_letter_code
_entity_poly.pdbx_strand_id
1 'polypeptide(L)'
;MPHLLLKEFEKGSKNSLIKKRIITHYIQNGCSTITELSKELDLSVPTVTKFIDEMCGNGYLNVYGKLETNGGRHPNLYGLNPESGYFIGVDIKHSSLHIGVVNFRGDLIDKKLDVPFKNANTKESLDALAGIIQKFIKTLSINSEKILNININISGRVNPASGYSYSIFNFEERPLAEVLREKLGYNVTIENDTRAMTYGEYLQGNVHGEKNIIFVNVSWGLGIGIIVDGRIYTGKSGFAGEFGHVVSYDNEVLCHCGKKGCLETEASGSALIRKLMEREANGEISLLSSRIREKNALTLKDVIAATEKDDVMCIDLIEDIGNNLGKHIAGLINIL
;
A
#
# COMPACT_ATOMS: atom_id res chain seq x y z
N MET A 1 -21.19 -14.34 -7.85
CA MET A 1 -20.28 -15.52 -7.78
C MET A 1 -18.82 -15.19 -7.44
N PRO A 2 -18.26 -13.99 -7.69
CA PRO A 2 -16.86 -13.68 -7.34
C PRO A 2 -16.53 -13.85 -5.86
N HIS A 3 -17.47 -13.58 -4.96
CA HIS A 3 -17.29 -13.78 -3.51
C HIS A 3 -17.08 -15.26 -3.08
N LEU A 4 -17.38 -16.22 -3.95
CA LEU A 4 -17.15 -17.65 -3.67
C LEU A 4 -15.65 -17.97 -3.58
N LEU A 5 -14.84 -17.38 -4.46
CA LEU A 5 -13.39 -17.60 -4.51
C LEU A 5 -12.70 -17.08 -3.24
N LEU A 6 -13.07 -15.87 -2.77
CA LEU A 6 -12.52 -15.31 -1.54
C LEU A 6 -12.90 -16.16 -0.32
N LYS A 7 -14.15 -16.58 -0.20
CA LYS A 7 -14.61 -17.52 0.85
C LYS A 7 -13.90 -18.87 0.79
N GLU A 8 -13.56 -19.34 -0.42
CA GLU A 8 -12.79 -20.56 -0.60
C GLU A 8 -11.34 -20.39 -0.12
N PHE A 9 -10.73 -19.21 -0.34
CA PHE A 9 -9.39 -18.89 0.15
C PHE A 9 -9.33 -18.78 1.68
N GLU A 10 -10.37 -18.25 2.31
CA GLU A 10 -10.49 -18.17 3.77
C GLU A 10 -10.50 -19.56 4.42
N LYS A 11 -11.04 -20.57 3.75
CA LYS A 11 -11.08 -21.95 4.25
C LYS A 11 -9.72 -22.66 4.25
N GLY A 12 -8.72 -22.13 3.55
CA GLY A 12 -7.34 -22.64 3.54
C GLY A 12 -7.17 -24.09 3.05
N SER A 13 -8.09 -24.60 2.25
CA SER A 13 -8.02 -25.96 1.71
C SER A 13 -6.85 -26.12 0.74
N LYS A 14 -6.36 -27.37 0.54
CA LYS A 14 -5.31 -27.67 -0.44
C LYS A 14 -5.66 -27.15 -1.84
N ASN A 15 -6.91 -27.28 -2.24
CA ASN A 15 -7.39 -26.79 -3.54
C ASN A 15 -7.38 -25.28 -3.63
N SER A 16 -7.80 -24.57 -2.58
CA SER A 16 -7.77 -23.12 -2.54
C SER A 16 -6.33 -22.55 -2.59
N LEU A 17 -5.37 -23.23 -1.96
CA LEU A 17 -3.96 -22.87 -2.05
C LEU A 17 -3.42 -23.01 -3.49
N ILE A 18 -3.80 -24.06 -4.22
CA ILE A 18 -3.42 -24.23 -5.62
C ILE A 18 -4.02 -23.11 -6.47
N LYS A 19 -5.32 -22.83 -6.33
CA LYS A 19 -5.97 -21.72 -7.04
C LYS A 19 -5.32 -20.37 -6.75
N LYS A 20 -4.95 -20.12 -5.50
CA LYS A 20 -4.21 -18.92 -5.10
C LYS A 20 -2.87 -18.83 -5.82
N ARG A 21 -2.10 -19.93 -5.90
CA ARG A 21 -0.83 -19.99 -6.63
C ARG A 21 -1.01 -19.70 -8.12
N ILE A 22 -2.06 -20.27 -8.75
CA ILE A 22 -2.42 -20.02 -10.15
C ILE A 22 -2.70 -18.54 -10.39
N ILE A 23 -3.54 -17.91 -9.55
CA ILE A 23 -3.85 -16.48 -9.66
C ILE A 23 -2.59 -15.62 -9.46
N THR A 24 -1.78 -15.93 -8.44
CA THR A 24 -0.51 -15.21 -8.20
C THR A 24 0.42 -15.30 -9.40
N HIS A 25 0.55 -16.48 -10.02
CA HIS A 25 1.35 -16.64 -11.23
C HIS A 25 0.85 -15.72 -12.36
N TYR A 26 -0.46 -15.69 -12.62
CA TYR A 26 -1.01 -14.83 -13.67
C TYR A 26 -0.92 -13.33 -13.38
N ILE A 27 -0.96 -12.93 -12.10
CA ILE A 27 -0.72 -11.53 -11.70
C ILE A 27 0.72 -11.12 -12.02
N GLN A 28 1.69 -12.00 -11.73
CA GLN A 28 3.12 -11.70 -11.87
C GLN A 28 3.64 -11.89 -13.30
N ASN A 29 3.17 -12.91 -14.01
CA ASN A 29 3.76 -13.35 -15.27
C ASN A 29 2.81 -13.18 -16.48
N GLY A 30 1.56 -12.75 -16.27
CA GLY A 30 0.57 -12.64 -17.35
C GLY A 30 0.08 -14.00 -17.85
N CYS A 31 -0.37 -14.05 -19.12
CA CYS A 31 -0.93 -15.27 -19.70
C CYS A 31 0.14 -16.36 -19.91
N SER A 32 -0.23 -17.61 -19.67
CA SER A 32 0.64 -18.77 -19.88
C SER A 32 -0.15 -20.00 -20.36
N THR A 33 0.58 -20.99 -20.87
CA THR A 33 0.02 -22.30 -21.22
C THR A 33 -0.09 -23.21 -19.99
N ILE A 34 -0.91 -24.25 -20.06
CA ILE A 34 -1.02 -25.26 -18.99
C ILE A 34 0.34 -25.93 -18.72
N THR A 35 1.15 -26.15 -19.76
CA THR A 35 2.47 -26.79 -19.61
C THR A 35 3.47 -25.89 -18.87
N GLU A 36 3.51 -24.61 -19.19
CA GLU A 36 4.35 -23.62 -18.47
C GLU A 36 3.92 -23.50 -17.02
N LEU A 37 2.63 -23.33 -16.77
CA LEU A 37 2.06 -23.25 -15.42
C LEU A 37 2.32 -24.53 -14.60
N SER A 38 2.26 -25.71 -15.23
CA SER A 38 2.57 -27.00 -14.60
C SER A 38 4.02 -27.05 -14.10
N LYS A 39 4.96 -26.60 -14.92
CA LYS A 39 6.39 -26.52 -14.55
C LYS A 39 6.64 -25.51 -13.43
N GLU A 40 6.08 -24.32 -13.57
CA GLU A 40 6.28 -23.21 -12.59
C GLU A 40 5.69 -23.57 -11.21
N LEU A 41 4.55 -24.22 -11.18
CA LEU A 41 3.89 -24.59 -9.93
C LEU A 41 4.34 -25.94 -9.36
N ASP A 42 5.20 -26.68 -10.06
CA ASP A 42 5.59 -28.06 -9.72
C ASP A 42 4.37 -28.96 -9.49
N LEU A 43 3.44 -28.97 -10.47
CA LEU A 43 2.22 -29.75 -10.46
C LEU A 43 2.09 -30.56 -11.75
N SER A 44 1.40 -31.69 -11.70
CA SER A 44 1.14 -32.48 -12.91
C SER A 44 0.19 -31.74 -13.87
N VAL A 45 0.42 -31.91 -15.18
CA VAL A 45 -0.45 -31.34 -16.24
C VAL A 45 -1.92 -31.65 -16.01
N PRO A 46 -2.34 -32.89 -15.69
CA PRO A 46 -3.76 -33.18 -15.41
C PRO A 46 -4.31 -32.39 -14.21
N THR A 47 -3.51 -32.18 -13.18
CA THR A 47 -3.91 -31.39 -12.02
C THR A 47 -4.14 -29.94 -12.40
N VAL A 48 -3.21 -29.32 -13.13
CA VAL A 48 -3.35 -27.93 -13.59
C VAL A 48 -4.55 -27.78 -14.53
N THR A 49 -4.72 -28.71 -15.50
CA THR A 49 -5.87 -28.71 -16.42
C THR A 49 -7.19 -28.67 -15.65
N LYS A 50 -7.35 -29.54 -14.64
CA LYS A 50 -8.56 -29.57 -13.81
C LYS A 50 -8.88 -28.21 -13.19
N PHE A 51 -7.88 -27.54 -12.60
CA PHE A 51 -8.09 -26.22 -11.97
C PHE A 51 -8.34 -25.11 -12.99
N ILE A 52 -7.65 -25.14 -14.14
CA ILE A 52 -7.87 -24.17 -15.22
C ILE A 52 -9.30 -24.30 -15.78
N ASP A 53 -9.76 -25.54 -16.05
CA ASP A 53 -11.12 -25.77 -16.55
C ASP A 53 -12.17 -25.31 -15.53
N GLU A 54 -11.98 -25.63 -14.24
CA GLU A 54 -12.86 -25.18 -13.16
C GLU A 54 -12.89 -23.65 -13.06
N MET A 55 -11.73 -22.99 -13.11
CA MET A 55 -11.64 -21.54 -12.99
C MET A 55 -12.16 -20.81 -14.24
N CYS A 56 -12.00 -21.39 -15.43
CA CYS A 56 -12.65 -20.91 -16.66
C CYS A 56 -14.17 -21.04 -16.57
N GLY A 57 -14.67 -22.22 -16.14
CA GLY A 57 -16.11 -22.46 -15.96
C GLY A 57 -16.75 -21.51 -14.94
N ASN A 58 -16.00 -21.08 -13.93
CA ASN A 58 -16.43 -20.09 -12.93
C ASN A 58 -16.20 -18.64 -13.37
N GLY A 59 -15.63 -18.39 -14.55
CA GLY A 59 -15.41 -17.06 -15.12
C GLY A 59 -14.23 -16.29 -14.53
N TYR A 60 -13.31 -16.94 -13.79
CA TYR A 60 -12.11 -16.30 -13.25
C TYR A 60 -10.96 -16.22 -14.26
N LEU A 61 -10.93 -17.15 -15.21
CA LEU A 61 -9.93 -17.22 -16.27
C LEU A 61 -10.60 -17.17 -17.64
N ASN A 62 -9.87 -16.61 -18.61
CA ASN A 62 -10.22 -16.61 -20.04
C ASN A 62 -9.14 -17.29 -20.85
N VAL A 63 -9.52 -17.77 -22.04
CA VAL A 63 -8.61 -18.18 -23.10
C VAL A 63 -8.25 -16.96 -23.94
N TYR A 64 -6.97 -16.63 -24.04
CA TYR A 64 -6.45 -15.46 -24.77
C TYR A 64 -5.86 -15.80 -26.14
N GLY A 65 -6.25 -16.95 -26.70
CA GLY A 65 -5.76 -17.42 -28.00
C GLY A 65 -4.81 -18.60 -27.87
N LYS A 66 -4.00 -18.81 -28.87
CA LYS A 66 -3.01 -19.89 -28.93
C LYS A 66 -1.61 -19.34 -29.04
N LEU A 67 -0.66 -19.99 -28.37
CA LEU A 67 0.76 -19.67 -28.52
C LEU A 67 1.23 -20.09 -29.90
N GLU A 68 1.81 -19.17 -30.67
CA GLU A 68 2.46 -19.50 -31.93
C GLU A 68 3.75 -20.28 -31.67
N THR A 69 3.88 -21.45 -32.29
CA THR A 69 5.07 -22.29 -32.17
C THR A 69 5.61 -22.59 -33.58
N ASN A 70 6.93 -22.67 -33.72
CA ASN A 70 7.60 -22.99 -35.00
C ASN A 70 7.41 -24.46 -35.44
N GLY A 71 6.23 -25.03 -35.24
CA GLY A 71 5.82 -26.39 -35.60
C GLY A 71 5.15 -27.13 -34.42
N GLY A 72 4.21 -28.00 -34.74
CA GLY A 72 3.48 -28.81 -33.77
C GLY A 72 2.16 -28.20 -33.30
N ARG A 73 1.66 -28.68 -32.15
CA ARG A 73 0.37 -28.25 -31.58
C ARG A 73 0.49 -26.86 -30.96
N HIS A 74 -0.40 -25.95 -31.33
CA HIS A 74 -0.51 -24.60 -30.76
C HIS A 74 -1.31 -24.66 -29.43
N PRO A 75 -0.70 -24.61 -28.25
CA PRO A 75 -1.41 -24.68 -26.99
C PRO A 75 -2.18 -23.38 -26.69
N ASN A 76 -3.30 -23.51 -25.99
CA ASN A 76 -4.06 -22.34 -25.54
C ASN A 76 -3.28 -21.56 -24.47
N LEU A 77 -3.39 -20.22 -24.54
CA LEU A 77 -2.97 -19.30 -23.52
C LEU A 77 -4.14 -18.97 -22.60
N TYR A 78 -3.93 -19.09 -21.30
CA TYR A 78 -4.91 -18.78 -20.27
C TYR A 78 -4.41 -17.60 -19.43
N GLY A 79 -5.34 -16.82 -18.91
CA GLY A 79 -5.03 -15.68 -18.05
C GLY A 79 -6.25 -15.23 -17.25
N LEU A 80 -6.05 -14.24 -16.36
CA LEU A 80 -7.13 -13.71 -15.53
C LEU A 80 -8.19 -13.01 -16.38
N ASN A 81 -9.46 -13.26 -16.06
CA ASN A 81 -10.57 -12.52 -16.64
C ASN A 81 -10.71 -11.16 -15.94
N PRO A 82 -10.44 -10.03 -16.60
CA PRO A 82 -10.49 -8.71 -15.96
C PRO A 82 -11.87 -8.36 -15.40
N GLU A 83 -12.95 -8.91 -16.00
CA GLU A 83 -14.32 -8.61 -15.60
C GLU A 83 -14.86 -9.50 -14.48
N SER A 84 -14.06 -10.42 -13.94
CA SER A 84 -14.52 -11.32 -12.87
C SER A 84 -14.64 -10.63 -11.52
N GLY A 85 -14.03 -9.46 -11.32
CA GLY A 85 -14.17 -8.70 -10.08
C GLY A 85 -13.35 -7.41 -10.07
N TYR A 86 -13.58 -6.60 -9.05
CA TYR A 86 -12.90 -5.32 -8.84
C TYR A 86 -12.42 -5.19 -7.41
N PHE A 87 -11.32 -4.48 -7.24
CA PHE A 87 -10.77 -4.13 -5.93
C PHE A 87 -10.61 -2.63 -5.86
N ILE A 88 -11.00 -2.05 -4.72
CA ILE A 88 -10.82 -0.62 -4.44
C ILE A 88 -9.69 -0.48 -3.43
N GLY A 89 -8.72 0.38 -3.74
CA GLY A 89 -7.66 0.81 -2.83
C GLY A 89 -7.89 2.24 -2.37
N VAL A 90 -7.78 2.47 -1.08
CA VAL A 90 -7.84 3.81 -0.46
C VAL A 90 -6.57 4.02 0.33
N ASP A 91 -5.85 5.10 0.04
CA ASP A 91 -4.63 5.46 0.74
C ASP A 91 -4.81 6.80 1.46
N ILE A 92 -4.85 6.75 2.79
CA ILE A 92 -5.10 7.92 3.64
C ILE A 92 -3.77 8.64 3.91
N LYS A 93 -3.66 9.87 3.42
CA LYS A 93 -2.54 10.78 3.66
C LYS A 93 -2.81 11.70 4.85
N HIS A 94 -1.87 12.58 5.15
CA HIS A 94 -2.01 13.55 6.24
C HIS A 94 -3.23 14.48 6.07
N SER A 95 -3.45 15.05 4.88
CA SER A 95 -4.51 16.04 4.60
C SER A 95 -5.39 15.70 3.39
N SER A 96 -5.19 14.55 2.80
CA SER A 96 -5.94 14.07 1.64
C SER A 96 -6.03 12.56 1.65
N LEU A 97 -6.76 11.99 0.69
CA LEU A 97 -6.70 10.57 0.38
C LEU A 97 -6.61 10.33 -1.12
N HIS A 98 -6.04 9.22 -1.48
CA HIS A 98 -6.08 8.69 -2.84
C HIS A 98 -7.03 7.51 -2.87
N ILE A 99 -7.81 7.39 -3.92
CA ILE A 99 -8.72 6.25 -4.13
C ILE A 99 -8.63 5.80 -5.58
N GLY A 100 -8.57 4.49 -5.77
CA GLY A 100 -8.55 3.90 -7.11
C GLY A 100 -9.25 2.56 -7.14
N VAL A 101 -9.63 2.13 -8.33
CA VAL A 101 -10.22 0.82 -8.59
C VAL A 101 -9.42 0.10 -9.66
N VAL A 102 -9.12 -1.16 -9.39
CA VAL A 102 -8.48 -2.07 -10.34
C VAL A 102 -9.43 -3.24 -10.63
N ASN A 103 -9.31 -3.82 -11.84
CA ASN A 103 -10.02 -5.03 -12.19
C ASN A 103 -9.31 -6.29 -11.63
N PHE A 104 -9.87 -7.47 -11.90
CA PHE A 104 -9.33 -8.74 -11.39
C PHE A 104 -7.93 -9.08 -11.94
N ARG A 105 -7.52 -8.49 -13.05
CA ARG A 105 -6.18 -8.64 -13.64
C ARG A 105 -5.16 -7.67 -13.03
N GLY A 106 -5.62 -6.64 -12.31
CA GLY A 106 -4.78 -5.58 -11.74
C GLY A 106 -4.69 -4.32 -12.59
N ASP A 107 -5.41 -4.23 -13.74
CA ASP A 107 -5.41 -3.01 -14.53
C ASP A 107 -6.17 -1.90 -13.80
N LEU A 108 -5.61 -0.71 -13.78
CA LEU A 108 -6.24 0.48 -13.20
C LEU A 108 -7.41 0.94 -14.08
N ILE A 109 -8.62 0.96 -13.53
CA ILE A 109 -9.84 1.37 -14.22
C ILE A 109 -10.12 2.84 -14.03
N ASP A 110 -10.04 3.33 -12.79
CA ASP A 110 -10.25 4.74 -12.43
C ASP A 110 -9.52 5.09 -11.14
N LYS A 111 -9.20 6.37 -10.96
CA LYS A 111 -8.58 6.88 -9.74
C LYS A 111 -8.94 8.35 -9.48
N LYS A 112 -8.95 8.72 -8.21
CA LYS A 112 -8.94 10.12 -7.75
C LYS A 112 -7.79 10.32 -6.79
N LEU A 113 -6.94 11.28 -7.09
CA LEU A 113 -5.78 11.64 -6.27
C LEU A 113 -6.05 12.94 -5.52
N ASP A 114 -5.36 13.13 -4.40
CA ASP A 114 -5.39 14.33 -3.58
C ASP A 114 -6.83 14.80 -3.23
N VAL A 115 -7.75 13.83 -2.98
CA VAL A 115 -9.11 14.14 -2.52
C VAL A 115 -8.99 14.74 -1.11
N PRO A 116 -9.47 15.98 -0.88
CA PRO A 116 -9.38 16.61 0.43
C PRO A 116 -10.02 15.75 1.51
N PHE A 117 -9.26 15.46 2.56
CA PHE A 117 -9.70 14.65 3.69
C PHE A 117 -8.96 15.08 4.96
N LYS A 118 -9.71 15.43 6.00
CA LYS A 118 -9.13 15.71 7.32
C LYS A 118 -8.99 14.42 8.10
N ASN A 119 -7.75 13.90 8.15
CA ASN A 119 -7.43 12.70 8.89
C ASN A 119 -7.40 12.99 10.39
N ALA A 120 -8.53 12.80 11.07
CA ALA A 120 -8.68 13.01 12.51
C ALA A 120 -9.24 11.74 13.17
N ASN A 121 -8.84 11.52 14.43
CA ASN A 121 -9.31 10.38 15.23
C ASN A 121 -10.72 10.66 15.80
N THR A 122 -11.70 10.88 14.92
CA THR A 122 -13.08 11.21 15.29
C THR A 122 -14.10 10.44 14.44
N LYS A 123 -15.31 10.32 14.96
CA LYS A 123 -16.44 9.67 14.26
C LYS A 123 -16.79 10.41 12.97
N GLU A 124 -16.77 11.74 12.99
CA GLU A 124 -17.05 12.59 11.82
C GLU A 124 -16.05 12.34 10.70
N SER A 125 -14.77 12.16 11.03
CA SER A 125 -13.74 11.82 10.06
C SER A 125 -13.96 10.43 9.48
N LEU A 126 -14.34 9.45 10.28
CA LEU A 126 -14.67 8.09 9.83
C LEU A 126 -15.90 8.08 8.92
N ASP A 127 -16.94 8.85 9.27
CA ASP A 127 -18.14 8.98 8.44
C ASP A 127 -17.84 9.69 7.11
N ALA A 128 -16.99 10.72 7.14
CA ALA A 128 -16.51 11.40 5.93
C ALA A 128 -15.73 10.46 5.01
N LEU A 129 -14.84 9.62 5.57
CA LEU A 129 -14.12 8.59 4.81
C LEU A 129 -15.08 7.66 4.08
N ALA A 130 -16.06 7.10 4.81
CA ALA A 130 -17.06 6.23 4.22
C ALA A 130 -17.88 6.94 3.12
N GLY A 131 -18.26 8.20 3.34
CA GLY A 131 -18.96 9.01 2.35
C GLY A 131 -18.18 9.26 1.07
N ILE A 132 -16.87 9.53 1.17
CA ILE A 132 -15.98 9.70 0.01
C ILE A 132 -15.90 8.40 -0.81
N ILE A 133 -15.70 7.26 -0.13
CA ILE A 133 -15.63 5.95 -0.79
C ILE A 133 -16.95 5.61 -1.49
N GLN A 134 -18.10 5.80 -0.84
CA GLN A 134 -19.41 5.57 -1.43
C GLN A 134 -19.66 6.48 -2.64
N LYS A 135 -19.26 7.76 -2.54
CA LYS A 135 -19.37 8.71 -3.66
C LYS A 135 -18.49 8.27 -4.84
N PHE A 136 -17.28 7.80 -4.60
CA PHE A 136 -16.40 7.28 -5.64
C PHE A 136 -17.04 6.07 -6.33
N ILE A 137 -17.51 5.08 -5.56
CA ILE A 137 -18.16 3.87 -6.11
C ILE A 137 -19.33 4.24 -7.03
N LYS A 138 -20.15 5.22 -6.65
CA LYS A 138 -21.30 5.70 -7.46
C LYS A 138 -20.88 6.34 -8.78
N THR A 139 -19.64 6.82 -8.92
CA THR A 139 -19.14 7.41 -10.18
C THR A 139 -18.55 6.37 -11.14
N LEU A 140 -18.34 5.14 -10.69
CA LEU A 140 -17.72 4.10 -11.49
C LEU A 140 -18.72 3.50 -12.51
N SER A 141 -18.25 3.29 -13.73
CA SER A 141 -19.01 2.59 -14.79
C SER A 141 -18.78 1.08 -14.73
N ILE A 142 -18.84 0.48 -13.52
CA ILE A 142 -18.67 -0.96 -13.28
C ILE A 142 -19.88 -1.54 -12.55
N ASN A 143 -20.05 -2.85 -12.62
CA ASN A 143 -21.04 -3.52 -11.77
C ASN A 143 -20.52 -3.56 -10.32
N SER A 144 -21.12 -2.75 -9.44
CA SER A 144 -20.73 -2.65 -8.04
C SER A 144 -20.87 -3.95 -7.24
N GLU A 145 -21.75 -4.89 -7.67
CA GLU A 145 -21.88 -6.21 -7.07
C GLU A 145 -20.64 -7.09 -7.27
N LYS A 146 -19.80 -6.73 -8.25
CA LYS A 146 -18.51 -7.37 -8.51
C LYS A 146 -17.34 -6.78 -7.74
N ILE A 147 -17.55 -5.79 -6.88
CA ILE A 147 -16.51 -5.29 -5.98
C ILE A 147 -16.25 -6.37 -4.92
N LEU A 148 -15.05 -6.94 -4.95
CA LEU A 148 -14.64 -8.06 -4.12
C LEU A 148 -14.16 -7.60 -2.75
N ASN A 149 -13.40 -6.51 -2.73
CA ASN A 149 -12.82 -5.98 -1.51
C ASN A 149 -12.50 -4.49 -1.66
N ILE A 150 -12.59 -3.77 -0.55
CA ILE A 150 -12.07 -2.41 -0.38
C ILE A 150 -10.94 -2.50 0.62
N ASN A 151 -9.70 -2.20 0.20
CA ASN A 151 -8.56 -2.13 1.10
C ASN A 151 -8.27 -0.68 1.45
N ILE A 152 -8.15 -0.39 2.75
CA ILE A 152 -7.90 0.96 3.25
C ILE A 152 -6.55 0.99 3.96
N ASN A 153 -5.61 1.77 3.41
CA ASN A 153 -4.28 1.95 3.94
C ASN A 153 -4.28 3.10 4.94
N ILE A 154 -3.78 2.83 6.13
CA ILE A 154 -3.82 3.74 7.27
C ILE A 154 -2.41 3.85 7.84
N SER A 155 -1.98 5.09 8.12
CA SER A 155 -0.68 5.34 8.77
C SER A 155 -0.66 4.82 10.21
N GLY A 156 0.51 4.37 10.66
CA GLY A 156 0.78 3.91 12.01
C GLY A 156 0.42 2.43 12.23
N ARG A 157 0.14 2.05 13.47
CA ARG A 157 0.01 0.65 13.88
C ARG A 157 -1.34 0.05 13.48
N VAL A 158 -1.29 -0.90 12.56
CA VAL A 158 -2.45 -1.61 12.04
C VAL A 158 -2.18 -3.11 12.09
N ASN A 159 -3.14 -3.87 12.62
CA ASN A 159 -3.13 -5.33 12.55
C ASN A 159 -4.15 -5.78 11.49
N PRO A 160 -3.71 -6.16 10.29
CA PRO A 160 -4.61 -6.53 9.20
C PRO A 160 -5.37 -7.83 9.48
N ALA A 161 -4.77 -8.76 10.24
CA ALA A 161 -5.40 -10.04 10.57
C ALA A 161 -6.62 -9.88 11.50
N SER A 162 -6.54 -8.97 12.46
CA SER A 162 -7.62 -8.69 13.40
C SER A 162 -8.52 -7.52 12.97
N GLY A 163 -8.10 -6.74 11.97
CA GLY A 163 -8.84 -5.57 11.48
C GLY A 163 -8.81 -4.35 12.40
N TYR A 164 -7.89 -4.30 13.37
CA TYR A 164 -7.75 -3.17 14.28
C TYR A 164 -6.74 -2.14 13.79
N SER A 165 -7.08 -0.86 13.94
CA SER A 165 -6.15 0.27 13.90
C SER A 165 -5.91 0.78 15.32
N TYR A 166 -4.65 0.99 15.68
CA TYR A 166 -4.23 1.45 17.02
C TYR A 166 -3.74 2.90 17.03
N SER A 167 -3.66 3.54 15.89
CA SER A 167 -3.16 4.91 15.76
C SER A 167 -4.27 5.88 15.37
N ILE A 168 -5.12 5.53 14.41
CA ILE A 168 -6.20 6.37 13.89
C ILE A 168 -7.49 5.57 13.95
N PHE A 169 -8.62 6.24 14.25
CA PHE A 169 -9.93 5.64 14.49
C PHE A 169 -9.92 4.61 15.64
N ASN A 170 -9.00 4.77 16.58
CA ASN A 170 -8.80 3.88 17.72
C ASN A 170 -9.80 4.16 18.88
N PHE A 171 -10.74 5.07 18.69
CA PHE A 171 -11.88 5.28 19.58
C PHE A 171 -12.94 4.18 19.46
N GLU A 172 -12.90 3.39 18.37
CA GLU A 172 -13.77 2.24 18.18
C GLU A 172 -13.23 1.03 18.95
N GLU A 173 -14.08 0.41 19.75
CA GLU A 173 -13.71 -0.80 20.50
C GLU A 173 -13.75 -2.06 19.63
N ARG A 174 -14.49 -2.01 18.51
CA ARG A 174 -14.58 -3.09 17.52
C ARG A 174 -13.50 -2.97 16.44
N PRO A 175 -13.18 -4.07 15.74
CA PRO A 175 -12.29 -4.00 14.58
C PRO A 175 -12.75 -2.93 13.58
N LEU A 176 -11.88 -1.99 13.24
CA LEU A 176 -12.18 -0.91 12.30
C LEU A 176 -12.66 -1.45 10.93
N ALA A 177 -12.09 -2.59 10.50
CA ALA A 177 -12.50 -3.25 9.26
C ALA A 177 -13.97 -3.69 9.31
N GLU A 178 -14.48 -4.14 10.46
CA GLU A 178 -15.89 -4.51 10.63
C GLU A 178 -16.81 -3.28 10.59
N VAL A 179 -16.44 -2.23 11.32
CA VAL A 179 -17.19 -0.96 11.34
C VAL A 179 -17.31 -0.38 9.93
N LEU A 180 -16.20 -0.38 9.18
CA LEU A 180 -16.21 0.09 7.79
C LEU A 180 -16.98 -0.84 6.85
N ARG A 181 -16.95 -2.15 7.07
CA ARG A 181 -17.77 -3.12 6.33
C ARG A 181 -19.27 -2.84 6.49
N GLU A 182 -19.71 -2.59 7.71
CA GLU A 182 -21.11 -2.23 7.98
C GLU A 182 -21.51 -0.92 7.30
N LYS A 183 -20.65 0.10 7.36
CA LYS A 183 -20.92 1.42 6.75
C LYS A 183 -20.93 1.39 5.21
N LEU A 184 -20.08 0.59 4.61
CA LEU A 184 -19.89 0.56 3.16
C LEU A 184 -20.73 -0.51 2.46
N GLY A 185 -21.10 -1.59 3.15
CA GLY A 185 -21.81 -2.72 2.56
C GLY A 185 -20.95 -3.65 1.69
N TYR A 186 -19.63 -3.56 1.79
CA TYR A 186 -18.66 -4.36 1.05
C TYR A 186 -17.70 -5.06 1.99
N ASN A 187 -16.98 -6.07 1.51
CA ASN A 187 -15.85 -6.61 2.26
C ASN A 187 -14.77 -5.53 2.38
N VAL A 188 -14.26 -5.33 3.60
CA VAL A 188 -13.24 -4.32 3.90
C VAL A 188 -12.08 -4.97 4.62
N THR A 189 -10.88 -4.63 4.17
CA THR A 189 -9.61 -4.93 4.84
C THR A 189 -8.87 -3.63 5.11
N ILE A 190 -8.03 -3.63 6.13
CA ILE A 190 -7.15 -2.50 6.42
C ILE A 190 -5.70 -2.96 6.42
N GLU A 191 -4.79 -2.08 6.03
CA GLU A 191 -3.36 -2.33 6.06
C GLU A 191 -2.61 -1.07 6.48
N ASN A 192 -1.37 -1.23 6.95
CA ASN A 192 -0.47 -0.10 7.13
C ASN A 192 -0.06 0.45 5.75
N ASP A 193 -0.04 1.79 5.62
CA ASP A 193 0.26 2.49 4.37
C ASP A 193 1.62 2.10 3.76
N THR A 194 2.67 2.07 4.58
CA THR A 194 4.02 1.72 4.12
C THR A 194 4.12 0.25 3.67
N ARG A 195 3.47 -0.68 4.38
CA ARG A 195 3.42 -2.08 3.94
C ARG A 195 2.63 -2.25 2.65
N ALA A 196 1.53 -1.53 2.49
CA ALA A 196 0.76 -1.54 1.24
C ALA A 196 1.57 -1.00 0.06
N MET A 197 2.31 0.12 0.23
CA MET A 197 3.22 0.66 -0.77
C MET A 197 4.34 -0.34 -1.11
N THR A 198 4.92 -0.98 -0.10
CA THR A 198 5.97 -2.01 -0.28
C THR A 198 5.48 -3.17 -1.13
N TYR A 199 4.26 -3.64 -0.86
CA TYR A 199 3.68 -4.74 -1.62
C TYR A 199 3.30 -4.32 -3.04
N GLY A 200 2.84 -3.09 -3.22
CA GLY A 200 2.58 -2.51 -4.54
C GLY A 200 3.85 -2.40 -5.39
N GLU A 201 4.95 -1.92 -4.80
CA GLU A 201 6.26 -1.84 -5.46
C GLU A 201 6.80 -3.24 -5.82
N TYR A 202 6.61 -4.21 -4.92
CA TYR A 202 7.01 -5.59 -5.16
C TYR A 202 6.25 -6.25 -6.32
N LEU A 203 4.95 -5.97 -6.47
CA LEU A 203 4.13 -6.62 -7.49
C LEU A 203 4.14 -5.91 -8.84
N GLN A 204 4.26 -4.57 -8.87
CA GLN A 204 4.02 -3.75 -10.05
C GLN A 204 5.09 -2.66 -10.26
N GLY A 205 6.07 -2.57 -9.37
CA GLY A 205 7.12 -1.56 -9.42
C GLY A 205 8.41 -2.06 -10.08
N ASN A 206 9.55 -1.55 -9.58
CA ASN A 206 10.88 -1.81 -10.15
C ASN A 206 11.57 -3.05 -9.58
N VAL A 207 10.84 -3.93 -8.90
CA VAL A 207 11.39 -5.17 -8.35
C VAL A 207 11.37 -6.26 -9.42
N HIS A 208 12.53 -6.84 -9.70
CA HIS A 208 12.72 -7.80 -10.80
C HIS A 208 13.27 -9.15 -10.29
N GLY A 209 12.50 -9.81 -9.40
CA GLY A 209 12.83 -11.15 -8.92
C GLY A 209 13.52 -11.22 -7.57
N GLU A 210 13.87 -10.08 -6.96
CA GLU A 210 14.36 -10.01 -5.59
C GLU A 210 13.30 -10.51 -4.62
N LYS A 211 13.71 -11.38 -3.69
CA LYS A 211 12.80 -11.96 -2.68
C LYS A 211 12.94 -11.31 -1.30
N ASN A 212 14.01 -10.55 -1.10
CA ASN A 212 14.28 -9.86 0.15
C ASN A 212 14.45 -8.36 -0.15
N ILE A 213 13.56 -7.54 0.41
CA ILE A 213 13.45 -6.13 0.07
C ILE A 213 13.18 -5.33 1.34
N ILE A 214 13.84 -4.19 1.45
CA ILE A 214 13.48 -3.13 2.38
C ILE A 214 13.01 -1.94 1.55
N PHE A 215 11.76 -1.57 1.73
CA PHE A 215 11.18 -0.36 1.19
C PHE A 215 11.19 0.73 2.26
N VAL A 216 11.77 1.87 1.97
CA VAL A 216 11.83 3.01 2.90
C VAL A 216 10.84 4.07 2.46
N ASN A 217 9.83 4.32 3.26
CA ASN A 217 8.84 5.38 3.04
C ASN A 217 9.23 6.62 3.83
N VAL A 218 9.77 7.63 3.13
CA VAL A 218 10.03 8.96 3.66
C VAL A 218 8.95 9.90 3.15
N SER A 219 7.94 10.12 3.97
CA SER A 219 6.81 11.01 3.63
C SER A 219 6.59 11.99 4.80
N TRP A 220 5.35 12.28 5.19
CA TRP A 220 5.10 13.04 6.42
C TRP A 220 5.73 12.37 7.64
N GLY A 221 5.61 11.05 7.77
CA GLY A 221 6.32 10.21 8.72
C GLY A 221 7.49 9.45 8.08
N LEU A 222 8.02 8.48 8.83
CA LEU A 222 9.08 7.57 8.41
C LEU A 222 8.72 6.13 8.78
N GLY A 223 8.65 5.26 7.80
CA GLY A 223 8.41 3.83 8.02
C GLY A 223 9.19 2.98 7.03
N ILE A 224 9.29 1.69 7.31
CA ILE A 224 9.80 0.72 6.35
C ILE A 224 8.81 -0.42 6.14
N GLY A 225 8.81 -0.96 4.94
CA GLY A 225 8.20 -2.24 4.66
C GLY A 225 9.27 -3.27 4.36
N ILE A 226 9.07 -4.49 4.82
CA ILE A 226 10.05 -5.56 4.73
C ILE A 226 9.42 -6.74 4.00
N ILE A 227 10.08 -7.24 2.97
CA ILE A 227 9.73 -8.50 2.31
C ILE A 227 10.86 -9.49 2.56
N VAL A 228 10.50 -10.69 3.00
CA VAL A 228 11.42 -11.82 3.21
C VAL A 228 10.85 -13.02 2.46
N ASP A 229 11.68 -13.65 1.65
CA ASP A 229 11.30 -14.80 0.81
C ASP A 229 10.03 -14.53 -0.04
N GLY A 230 9.90 -13.30 -0.57
CA GLY A 230 8.77 -12.88 -1.39
C GLY A 230 7.46 -12.64 -0.61
N ARG A 231 7.53 -12.51 0.72
CA ARG A 231 6.37 -12.28 1.59
C ARG A 231 6.56 -11.05 2.45
N ILE A 232 5.50 -10.23 2.55
CA ILE A 232 5.51 -9.07 3.45
C ILE A 232 5.67 -9.56 4.90
N TYR A 233 6.63 -8.98 5.61
CA TYR A 233 6.89 -9.29 7.00
C TYR A 233 6.08 -8.35 7.90
N THR A 234 5.14 -8.91 8.64
CA THR A 234 4.25 -8.14 9.52
C THR A 234 4.68 -8.18 11.00
N GLY A 235 5.63 -9.06 11.35
CA GLY A 235 5.99 -9.31 12.74
C GLY A 235 4.89 -10.04 13.51
N LYS A 236 5.13 -10.24 14.81
CA LYS A 236 4.22 -11.00 15.68
C LYS A 236 2.86 -10.34 15.84
N SER A 237 2.83 -9.00 15.94
CA SER A 237 1.62 -8.22 16.28
C SER A 237 1.11 -7.35 15.12
N GLY A 238 1.69 -7.50 13.93
CA GLY A 238 1.34 -6.66 12.79
C GLY A 238 2.04 -5.30 12.78
N PHE A 239 3.11 -5.09 13.56
CA PHE A 239 3.77 -3.79 13.73
C PHE A 239 5.23 -3.79 13.26
N ALA A 240 5.63 -4.74 12.40
CA ALA A 240 6.95 -4.67 11.79
C ALA A 240 7.06 -3.43 10.90
N GLY A 241 8.26 -2.84 10.86
CA GLY A 241 8.52 -1.67 10.02
C GLY A 241 8.37 -0.31 10.71
N GLU A 242 8.10 -0.26 12.03
CA GLU A 242 8.03 0.96 12.83
C GLU A 242 9.42 1.60 13.04
N PHE A 243 10.23 1.65 11.97
CA PHE A 243 11.62 2.10 11.95
C PHE A 243 11.78 3.56 12.39
N GLY A 244 10.85 4.42 11.99
CA GLY A 244 10.83 5.82 12.42
C GLY A 244 10.73 5.99 13.94
N HIS A 245 10.26 4.97 14.67
CA HIS A 245 10.07 5.02 16.11
C HIS A 245 11.19 4.35 16.92
N VAL A 246 12.30 4.00 16.26
CA VAL A 246 13.54 3.64 16.96
C VAL A 246 14.09 4.89 17.65
N VAL A 247 14.38 4.78 18.95
CA VAL A 247 15.02 5.88 19.72
C VAL A 247 16.48 5.95 19.29
N SER A 248 16.85 7.00 18.60
CA SER A 248 18.13 7.16 17.92
C SER A 248 18.88 8.42 18.39
N TYR A 249 18.17 9.32 19.07
CA TYR A 249 18.71 10.62 19.50
C TYR A 249 18.43 10.85 20.98
N ASP A 250 19.40 11.44 21.66
CA ASP A 250 19.24 11.94 23.03
C ASP A 250 18.79 13.41 22.96
N ASN A 251 17.52 13.62 22.59
CA ASN A 251 16.91 14.95 22.51
C ASN A 251 15.50 14.96 23.11
N GLU A 252 14.99 16.16 23.41
CA GLU A 252 13.69 16.37 24.05
C GLU A 252 12.52 16.44 23.04
N VAL A 253 12.75 16.17 21.75
CA VAL A 253 11.72 16.25 20.72
C VAL A 253 10.72 15.10 20.89
N LEU A 254 9.48 15.47 21.22
CA LEU A 254 8.40 14.52 21.43
C LEU A 254 7.86 14.01 20.09
N CYS A 255 7.93 12.70 19.89
CA CYS A 255 7.31 12.03 18.77
C CYS A 255 5.81 11.81 19.03
N HIS A 256 4.98 11.79 17.99
CA HIS A 256 3.56 11.49 18.11
C HIS A 256 3.25 10.10 18.70
N CYS A 257 4.22 9.18 18.70
CA CYS A 257 4.11 7.88 19.36
C CYS A 257 4.25 7.95 20.91
N GLY A 258 4.50 9.14 21.47
CA GLY A 258 4.67 9.39 22.90
C GLY A 258 6.10 9.24 23.44
N LYS A 259 7.07 8.83 22.60
CA LYS A 259 8.50 8.75 22.97
C LYS A 259 9.25 10.00 22.55
N LYS A 260 10.41 10.25 23.16
CA LYS A 260 11.38 11.26 22.73
C LYS A 260 12.53 10.60 21.97
N GLY A 261 13.19 11.38 21.10
CA GLY A 261 14.38 10.93 20.37
C GLY A 261 14.15 9.88 19.28
N CYS A 262 12.92 9.73 18.78
CA CYS A 262 12.64 8.85 17.66
C CYS A 262 13.34 9.32 16.37
N LEU A 263 13.81 8.37 15.54
CA LEU A 263 14.41 8.67 14.23
C LEU A 263 13.51 9.57 13.38
N GLU A 264 12.21 9.34 13.40
CA GLU A 264 11.22 10.11 12.65
C GLU A 264 11.27 11.61 12.98
N THR A 265 11.57 11.99 14.23
CA THR A 265 11.66 13.39 14.62
C THR A 265 12.86 14.12 14.00
N GLU A 266 13.80 13.39 13.39
CA GLU A 266 15.01 13.94 12.77
C GLU A 266 15.18 13.61 11.30
N ALA A 267 14.41 12.62 10.78
CA ALA A 267 14.59 12.09 9.42
C ALA A 267 13.27 11.84 8.68
N SER A 268 12.28 12.71 8.86
CA SER A 268 10.98 12.63 8.16
C SER A 268 10.57 13.97 7.55
N GLY A 269 9.50 13.96 6.76
CA GLY A 269 8.92 15.18 6.21
C GLY A 269 8.37 16.11 7.28
N SER A 270 7.78 15.60 8.35
CA SER A 270 7.33 16.43 9.48
C SER A 270 8.53 17.06 10.23
N ALA A 271 9.64 16.34 10.35
CA ALA A 271 10.89 16.89 10.90
C ALA A 271 11.44 18.01 10.01
N LEU A 272 11.40 17.85 8.69
CA LEU A 272 11.81 18.86 7.72
C LEU A 272 11.03 20.16 7.89
N ILE A 273 9.70 20.09 7.93
CA ILE A 273 8.83 21.26 8.12
C ILE A 273 9.08 21.90 9.51
N ARG A 274 9.20 21.11 10.56
CA ARG A 274 9.50 21.63 11.91
C ARG A 274 10.82 22.39 11.93
N LYS A 275 11.90 21.78 11.43
CA LYS A 275 13.23 22.41 11.37
C LYS A 275 13.24 23.67 10.53
N LEU A 276 12.52 23.70 9.41
CA LEU A 276 12.37 24.90 8.57
C LEU A 276 11.72 26.05 9.35
N MET A 277 10.66 25.76 10.09
CA MET A 277 9.96 26.77 10.91
C MET A 277 10.85 27.25 12.08
N GLU A 278 11.64 26.37 12.71
CA GLU A 278 12.58 26.71 13.78
C GLU A 278 13.71 27.63 13.27
N ARG A 279 14.29 27.32 12.10
CA ARG A 279 15.35 28.17 11.50
C ARG A 279 14.81 29.55 11.09
N GLU A 280 13.61 29.61 10.54
CA GLU A 280 12.95 30.90 10.22
C GLU A 280 12.68 31.72 11.49
N ALA A 281 12.20 31.10 12.57
CA ALA A 281 11.96 31.77 13.84
C ALA A 281 13.27 32.32 14.47
N ASN A 282 14.42 31.69 14.16
CA ASN A 282 15.75 32.14 14.54
C ASN A 282 16.32 33.25 13.62
N GLY A 283 15.54 33.71 12.62
CA GLY A 283 15.91 34.82 11.76
C GLY A 283 16.58 34.44 10.44
N GLU A 284 16.69 33.13 10.11
CA GLU A 284 17.15 32.71 8.80
C GLU A 284 16.07 32.95 7.73
N ILE A 285 16.45 33.15 6.48
CA ILE A 285 15.57 33.52 5.38
C ILE A 285 15.50 32.39 4.36
N SER A 286 14.26 32.05 3.95
CA SER A 286 13.94 31.10 2.89
C SER A 286 12.97 31.75 1.91
N LEU A 287 12.86 31.24 0.70
CA LEU A 287 11.80 31.58 -0.25
C LEU A 287 10.41 31.32 0.34
N LEU A 288 10.31 30.47 1.37
CA LEU A 288 9.07 30.13 2.05
C LEU A 288 8.75 31.04 3.27
N SER A 289 9.64 31.97 3.66
CA SER A 289 9.49 32.81 4.86
C SER A 289 8.19 33.63 4.88
N SER A 290 7.73 34.16 3.73
CA SER A 290 6.45 34.87 3.67
C SER A 290 5.27 33.95 4.01
N ARG A 291 5.24 32.74 3.46
CA ARG A 291 4.19 31.74 3.74
C ARG A 291 4.19 31.29 5.19
N ILE A 292 5.38 31.13 5.80
CA ILE A 292 5.52 30.76 7.21
C ILE A 292 4.93 31.87 8.10
N ARG A 293 5.26 33.13 7.84
CA ARG A 293 4.78 34.29 8.62
C ARG A 293 3.28 34.50 8.49
N GLU A 294 2.72 34.25 7.32
CA GLU A 294 1.28 34.26 7.07
C GLU A 294 0.53 33.06 7.67
N LYS A 295 1.23 32.15 8.33
CA LYS A 295 0.71 30.89 8.91
C LYS A 295 0.00 30.00 7.88
N ASN A 296 0.38 30.13 6.63
CA ASN A 296 -0.10 29.24 5.58
C ASN A 296 0.48 27.84 5.78
N ALA A 297 -0.35 26.81 5.61
CA ALA A 297 0.12 25.44 5.74
C ALA A 297 1.18 25.13 4.68
N LEU A 298 2.35 24.67 5.12
CA LEU A 298 3.42 24.21 4.26
C LEU A 298 3.28 22.73 3.99
N THR A 299 3.59 22.35 2.76
CA THR A 299 3.65 20.96 2.32
C THR A 299 5.08 20.58 1.95
N LEU A 300 5.37 19.29 1.89
CA LEU A 300 6.67 18.83 1.39
C LEU A 300 6.91 19.25 -0.06
N LYS A 301 5.86 19.34 -0.88
CA LYS A 301 5.94 19.83 -2.27
C LYS A 301 6.47 21.28 -2.32
N ASP A 302 6.09 22.11 -1.36
CA ASP A 302 6.57 23.50 -1.30
C ASP A 302 8.06 23.55 -1.00
N VAL A 303 8.56 22.71 -0.08
CA VAL A 303 9.99 22.64 0.25
C VAL A 303 10.80 22.13 -0.95
N ILE A 304 10.32 21.06 -1.63
CA ILE A 304 10.96 20.53 -2.83
C ILE A 304 11.02 21.62 -3.91
N ALA A 305 9.91 22.33 -4.16
CA ALA A 305 9.86 23.39 -5.15
C ALA A 305 10.76 24.60 -4.80
N ALA A 306 11.01 24.87 -3.51
CA ALA A 306 11.98 25.87 -3.07
C ALA A 306 13.42 25.40 -3.30
N THR A 307 13.70 24.12 -3.01
CA THR A 307 15.02 23.51 -3.27
C THR A 307 15.37 23.54 -4.78
N GLU A 308 14.40 23.26 -5.66
CA GLU A 308 14.58 23.38 -7.12
C GLU A 308 14.85 24.82 -7.61
N LYS A 309 14.64 25.82 -6.73
CA LYS A 309 14.93 27.23 -6.95
C LYS A 309 16.16 27.71 -6.19
N ASP A 310 17.03 26.79 -5.81
CA ASP A 310 18.28 27.05 -5.10
C ASP A 310 18.10 27.72 -3.71
N ASP A 311 16.99 27.42 -3.01
CA ASP A 311 16.82 27.85 -1.62
C ASP A 311 17.80 27.13 -0.70
N VAL A 312 18.82 27.85 -0.25
CA VAL A 312 19.93 27.29 0.54
C VAL A 312 19.44 26.63 1.82
N MET A 313 18.49 27.27 2.54
CA MET A 313 17.94 26.69 3.77
C MET A 313 17.23 25.36 3.52
N CYS A 314 16.45 25.27 2.45
CA CYS A 314 15.74 24.03 2.08
C CYS A 314 16.72 22.94 1.63
N ILE A 315 17.78 23.29 0.88
CA ILE A 315 18.85 22.38 0.47
C ILE A 315 19.55 21.78 1.70
N ASP A 316 20.05 22.64 2.60
CA ASP A 316 20.73 22.22 3.82
C ASP A 316 19.88 21.28 4.69
N LEU A 317 18.60 21.60 4.84
CA LEU A 317 17.67 20.78 5.62
C LEU A 317 17.42 19.42 4.99
N ILE A 318 17.29 19.34 3.68
CA ILE A 318 17.14 18.06 2.96
C ILE A 318 18.41 17.23 3.09
N GLU A 319 19.59 17.86 3.00
CA GLU A 319 20.88 17.19 3.19
C GLU A 319 21.01 16.64 4.62
N ASP A 320 20.67 17.43 5.65
CA ASP A 320 20.67 16.99 7.05
C ASP A 320 19.75 15.77 7.27
N ILE A 321 18.53 15.83 6.76
CA ILE A 321 17.57 14.71 6.80
C ILE A 321 18.14 13.48 6.10
N GLY A 322 18.72 13.67 4.91
CA GLY A 322 19.33 12.59 4.11
C GLY A 322 20.49 11.93 4.83
N ASN A 323 21.38 12.72 5.46
CA ASN A 323 22.51 12.23 6.24
C ASN A 323 22.05 11.43 7.46
N ASN A 324 21.04 11.91 8.19
CA ASN A 324 20.47 11.22 9.33
C ASN A 324 19.84 9.89 8.90
N LEU A 325 19.06 9.89 7.83
CA LEU A 325 18.44 8.69 7.28
C LEU A 325 19.49 7.68 6.81
N GLY A 326 20.51 8.14 6.06
CA GLY A 326 21.57 7.30 5.50
C GLY A 326 22.33 6.51 6.56
N LYS A 327 22.69 7.15 7.68
CA LYS A 327 23.36 6.48 8.81
C LYS A 327 22.53 5.31 9.36
N HIS A 328 21.22 5.48 9.48
CA HIS A 328 20.34 4.46 10.04
C HIS A 328 20.02 3.36 9.03
N ILE A 329 19.89 3.70 7.74
CA ILE A 329 19.72 2.70 6.67
C ILE A 329 20.98 1.83 6.56
N ALA A 330 22.18 2.42 6.68
CA ALA A 330 23.42 1.65 6.67
C ALA A 330 23.46 0.61 7.82
N GLY A 331 22.97 0.98 9.01
CA GLY A 331 22.81 0.05 10.12
C GLY A 331 21.80 -1.06 9.84
N LEU A 332 20.68 -0.72 9.20
CA LEU A 332 19.63 -1.68 8.86
C LEU A 332 20.08 -2.72 7.83
N ILE A 333 20.85 -2.30 6.81
CA ILE A 333 21.44 -3.21 5.79
C ILE A 333 22.36 -4.26 6.43
N ASN A 334 23.03 -3.94 7.52
CA ASN A 334 23.92 -4.88 8.21
C ASN A 334 23.15 -5.92 9.07
N ILE A 335 21.85 -5.78 9.23
CA ILE A 335 21.01 -6.67 10.04
C ILE A 335 20.17 -7.60 9.17
N LEU A 336 19.78 -7.15 8.00
CA LEU A 336 18.89 -7.84 7.04
C LEU A 336 19.62 -8.18 5.75
#